data_876a5dcc7a35c881b5caf42a5cfdce36
#
_entry.id   876a5dcc7a35c881b5caf42a5cfdce36
#
_cell.length_a   1.000
_cell.length_b   1.000
_cell.length_c   1.000
_cell.angle_alpha   90.00
_cell.angle_beta   90.00
_cell.angle_gamma   90.00
#
_symmetry.space_group_name_H-M   'P 1'
#
loop_
_entity.id
_entity.type
_entity.pdbx_description
1 polymer ?
#
loop_
_entity_poly.entity_id
_entity_poly.type
_entity_poly.pdbx_seq_one_letter_code
_entity_poly.pdbx_strand_id
1 'polypeptide(L)'
;ETGEETQEEVPYEWRILNVKLTVTPLENLVVSRMNADQKEICEILLQTKGNRQYVKNVFGTNWLPYVTSYYGYRVHPISGEKNYHTGVDIGMPEGTEILAGHDGTVTLAGNASGYGLCVAIEGEAYEGHTLTTKYGHCSQILVSAGQEVKAGDVIAKVGNTGNSTGPHLHLEVLVDGQYLNPLYFADTGDTSERHLPEVGSGGTGNYFDYDIPPEALADEQFAAMMAEAEKYLGYPYVWGGASPSTSFDCSGYVSWVINNCG
;
A
#
# COMPACT_ATOMS: atom_id res chain seq x y z
N GLU A 1 -7.71 67.86 -33.33
CA GLU A 1 -6.50 67.34 -32.59
C GLU A 1 -6.80 65.90 -32.19
N THR A 2 -6.25 64.96 -32.93
CA THR A 2 -6.33 63.54 -32.72
C THR A 2 -5.10 63.18 -31.90
N GLY A 3 -5.30 62.83 -30.60
CA GLY A 3 -4.26 62.29 -29.74
C GLY A 3 -3.95 60.86 -30.15
N GLU A 4 -2.79 60.61 -30.72
CA GLU A 4 -2.20 59.30 -30.88
C GLU A 4 -1.65 58.89 -29.51
N GLU A 5 -2.26 57.87 -28.88
CA GLU A 5 -1.64 57.15 -27.75
C GLU A 5 -0.52 56.27 -28.29
N THR A 6 0.72 56.67 -28.06
CA THR A 6 1.87 55.83 -28.26
C THR A 6 1.91 54.75 -27.16
N GLN A 7 1.59 53.51 -27.52
CA GLN A 7 1.85 52.37 -26.65
C GLN A 7 3.37 52.17 -26.52
N GLU A 8 3.89 52.36 -25.33
CA GLU A 8 5.26 51.95 -24.98
C GLU A 8 5.34 50.45 -25.07
N GLU A 9 6.10 49.93 -26.03
CA GLU A 9 6.46 48.50 -26.08
C GLU A 9 7.41 48.17 -24.89
N VAL A 10 6.89 47.46 -23.90
CA VAL A 10 7.71 46.90 -22.83
C VAL A 10 8.52 45.77 -23.43
N PRO A 11 9.87 45.79 -23.38
CA PRO A 11 10.67 44.76 -23.97
C PRO A 11 10.44 43.41 -23.21
N TYR A 12 9.95 42.40 -23.90
CA TYR A 12 9.84 41.05 -23.38
C TYR A 12 11.23 40.47 -23.22
N GLU A 13 11.69 40.31 -21.97
CA GLU A 13 12.85 39.48 -21.68
C GLU A 13 12.42 38.01 -21.74
N TRP A 14 12.84 37.30 -22.77
CA TRP A 14 12.69 35.87 -22.86
C TRP A 14 13.61 35.21 -21.84
N ARG A 15 13.03 34.67 -20.75
CA ARG A 15 13.75 33.84 -19.81
C ARG A 15 13.71 32.40 -20.30
N ILE A 16 14.85 31.88 -20.73
CA ILE A 16 14.99 30.46 -21.03
C ILE A 16 14.97 29.69 -19.73
N LEU A 17 13.87 28.98 -19.47
CA LEU A 17 13.78 28.06 -18.35
C LEU A 17 14.54 26.78 -18.73
N ASN A 18 15.77 26.64 -18.22
CA ASN A 18 16.51 25.38 -18.32
C ASN A 18 15.94 24.39 -17.29
N VAL A 19 15.04 23.52 -17.73
CA VAL A 19 14.52 22.43 -16.91
C VAL A 19 15.49 21.26 -17.00
N LYS A 20 16.28 21.05 -15.95
CA LYS A 20 17.06 19.82 -15.79
C LYS A 20 16.15 18.79 -15.11
N LEU A 21 15.64 17.83 -15.89
CA LEU A 21 14.94 16.67 -15.34
C LEU A 21 15.99 15.76 -14.68
N THR A 22 16.03 15.77 -13.37
CA THR A 22 16.73 14.77 -12.57
C THR A 22 15.68 13.79 -12.07
N VAL A 23 15.86 12.51 -12.35
CA VAL A 23 15.06 11.45 -11.72
C VAL A 23 15.53 11.39 -10.27
N THR A 24 14.84 12.14 -9.42
CA THR A 24 15.02 12.04 -7.97
C THR A 24 13.86 11.18 -7.48
N PRO A 25 14.10 10.15 -6.64
CA PRO A 25 13.01 9.43 -6.01
C PRO A 25 12.03 10.42 -5.39
N LEU A 26 10.73 10.23 -5.61
CA LEU A 26 9.68 11.14 -5.15
C LEU A 26 9.81 11.42 -3.65
N GLU A 27 10.20 10.41 -2.88
CA GLU A 27 10.49 10.46 -1.45
C GLU A 27 11.50 11.56 -1.11
N ASN A 28 12.64 11.63 -1.79
CA ASN A 28 13.67 12.62 -1.54
C ASN A 28 13.22 14.05 -1.90
N LEU A 29 12.39 14.17 -2.94
CA LEU A 29 11.87 15.48 -3.34
C LEU A 29 10.84 16.00 -2.33
N VAL A 30 9.98 15.12 -1.83
CA VAL A 30 8.93 15.43 -0.85
C VAL A 30 9.57 15.75 0.50
N VAL A 31 10.44 14.87 1.01
CA VAL A 31 11.10 15.03 2.31
C VAL A 31 11.96 16.31 2.39
N SER A 32 12.62 16.71 1.27
CA SER A 32 13.42 17.94 1.24
C SER A 32 12.59 19.22 1.40
N ARG A 33 11.30 19.17 1.14
CA ARG A 33 10.37 20.32 1.23
C ARG A 33 9.45 20.28 2.43
N MET A 34 9.50 19.24 3.23
CA MET A 34 8.70 19.11 4.45
C MET A 34 9.24 19.99 5.57
N ASN A 35 8.32 20.60 6.33
CA ASN A 35 8.65 21.16 7.64
C ASN A 35 8.82 20.04 8.69
N ALA A 36 9.19 20.40 9.93
CA ALA A 36 9.45 19.42 11.00
C ALA A 36 8.21 18.56 11.31
N ASP A 37 7.04 19.17 11.44
CA ASP A 37 5.78 18.48 11.75
C ASP A 37 5.38 17.53 10.62
N GLN A 38 5.57 17.95 9.36
CA GLN A 38 5.29 17.10 8.20
C GLN A 38 6.24 15.90 8.11
N LYS A 39 7.52 16.08 8.50
CA LYS A 39 8.49 14.98 8.57
C LYS A 39 8.09 13.97 9.64
N GLU A 40 7.73 14.43 10.84
CA GLU A 40 7.26 13.57 11.93
C GLU A 40 6.01 12.79 11.52
N ILE A 41 5.02 13.46 10.90
CA ILE A 41 3.82 12.79 10.38
C ILE A 41 4.18 11.78 9.28
N CYS A 42 5.13 12.13 8.40
CA CYS A 42 5.58 11.22 7.34
C CYS A 42 6.27 9.99 7.93
N GLU A 43 7.10 10.14 8.95
CA GLU A 43 7.73 9.04 9.68
C GLU A 43 6.68 8.15 10.34
N ILE A 44 5.69 8.72 11.04
CA ILE A 44 4.57 7.98 11.60
C ILE A 44 3.80 7.23 10.51
N LEU A 45 3.54 7.86 9.37
CA LEU A 45 2.86 7.22 8.23
C LEU A 45 3.71 6.10 7.62
N LEU A 46 5.02 6.28 7.49
CA LEU A 46 5.93 5.25 7.03
C LEU A 46 5.96 4.06 8.01
N GLN A 47 5.98 4.31 9.30
CA GLN A 47 5.91 3.28 10.34
C GLN A 47 4.56 2.54 10.33
N THR A 48 3.46 3.23 10.08
CA THR A 48 2.11 2.66 10.18
C THR A 48 1.54 2.18 8.84
N LYS A 49 1.94 2.78 7.71
CA LYS A 49 1.44 2.50 6.36
C LYS A 49 2.45 1.79 5.46
N GLY A 50 3.70 1.74 5.89
CA GLY A 50 4.73 0.91 5.32
C GLY A 50 5.53 1.50 4.17
N ASN A 51 6.56 0.75 3.87
CA ASN A 51 7.39 0.91 2.70
C ASN A 51 7.59 -0.47 2.06
N ARG A 52 7.13 -0.65 0.84
CA ARG A 52 7.25 -1.92 0.08
C ARG A 52 8.70 -2.35 -0.20
N GLN A 53 9.68 -1.56 0.19
CA GLN A 53 11.10 -1.90 0.06
C GLN A 53 11.62 -2.76 1.22
N TYR A 54 10.88 -2.88 2.33
CA TYR A 54 11.34 -3.64 3.49
C TYR A 54 11.33 -5.13 3.27
N VAL A 55 10.29 -5.64 2.63
CA VAL A 55 10.16 -7.06 2.32
C VAL A 55 10.18 -7.22 0.81
N LYS A 56 11.22 -7.87 0.28
CA LYS A 56 11.33 -8.19 -1.14
C LYS A 56 10.26 -9.20 -1.55
N ASN A 57 10.06 -9.33 -2.83
CA ASN A 57 9.08 -10.25 -3.39
C ASN A 57 9.36 -11.70 -2.95
N VAL A 58 8.38 -12.31 -2.29
CA VAL A 58 8.51 -13.64 -1.68
C VAL A 58 8.27 -14.80 -2.67
N PHE A 59 7.91 -14.51 -3.93
CA PHE A 59 7.70 -15.50 -4.99
C PHE A 59 8.45 -15.22 -6.29
N GLY A 60 9.07 -14.05 -6.43
CA GLY A 60 9.72 -13.62 -7.67
C GLY A 60 8.76 -13.31 -8.84
N THR A 61 7.44 -13.31 -8.59
CA THR A 61 6.38 -13.01 -9.57
C THR A 61 5.37 -12.06 -8.96
N ASN A 62 4.50 -11.45 -9.79
CA ASN A 62 3.37 -10.69 -9.25
C ASN A 62 2.38 -11.61 -8.53
N TRP A 63 2.34 -11.54 -7.20
CA TRP A 63 1.46 -12.36 -6.38
C TRP A 63 0.21 -11.60 -5.89
N LEU A 64 0.10 -10.30 -6.16
CA LEU A 64 -1.05 -9.50 -5.74
C LEU A 64 -2.41 -10.06 -6.20
N PRO A 65 -2.57 -10.56 -7.45
CA PRO A 65 -3.83 -11.15 -7.91
C PRO A 65 -4.21 -12.45 -7.20
N TYR A 66 -3.27 -13.08 -6.48
CA TYR A 66 -3.48 -14.35 -5.78
C TYR A 66 -3.78 -14.18 -4.29
N VAL A 67 -3.95 -12.94 -3.80
CA VAL A 67 -4.37 -12.69 -2.42
C VAL A 67 -5.79 -13.19 -2.22
N THR A 68 -5.95 -14.20 -1.37
CA THR A 68 -7.22 -14.86 -1.06
C THR A 68 -7.84 -14.36 0.24
N SER A 69 -7.03 -13.79 1.14
CA SER A 69 -7.51 -13.18 2.38
C SER A 69 -6.60 -12.06 2.85
N TYR A 70 -7.22 -10.96 3.23
CA TYR A 70 -6.55 -9.71 3.60
C TYR A 70 -6.28 -9.63 5.10
N TYR A 71 -5.29 -8.82 5.46
CA TYR A 71 -4.99 -8.42 6.83
C TYR A 71 -6.15 -7.64 7.44
N GLY A 72 -6.42 -7.86 8.73
CA GLY A 72 -7.42 -7.12 9.51
C GLY A 72 -8.63 -7.96 9.93
N TYR A 73 -9.70 -7.30 10.30
CA TYR A 73 -10.92 -7.99 10.73
C TYR A 73 -11.62 -8.72 9.58
N ARG A 74 -11.87 -10.01 9.78
CA ARG A 74 -12.59 -10.86 8.82
C ARG A 74 -13.48 -11.88 9.52
N VAL A 75 -14.37 -12.50 8.77
CA VAL A 75 -15.04 -13.72 9.20
C VAL A 75 -14.10 -14.90 8.95
N HIS A 76 -13.78 -15.65 9.99
CA HIS A 76 -12.85 -16.78 9.88
C HIS A 76 -13.45 -17.89 9.01
N PRO A 77 -12.76 -18.38 7.98
CA PRO A 77 -13.34 -19.30 6.98
C PRO A 77 -13.72 -20.68 7.54
N ILE A 78 -13.14 -21.08 8.68
CA ILE A 78 -13.43 -22.38 9.32
C ILE A 78 -14.46 -22.22 10.44
N SER A 79 -14.29 -21.27 11.36
CA SER A 79 -15.17 -21.12 12.52
C SER A 79 -16.41 -20.27 12.25
N GLY A 80 -16.42 -19.43 11.22
CA GLY A 80 -17.48 -18.46 10.95
C GLY A 80 -17.53 -17.27 11.91
N GLU A 81 -16.60 -17.19 12.84
CA GLU A 81 -16.53 -16.10 13.82
C GLU A 81 -15.71 -14.91 13.30
N LYS A 82 -16.01 -13.73 13.79
CA LYS A 82 -15.18 -12.55 13.53
C LYS A 82 -13.84 -12.72 14.24
N ASN A 83 -12.75 -12.66 13.47
CA ASN A 83 -11.40 -12.66 14.02
C ASN A 83 -10.52 -11.62 13.32
N TYR A 84 -9.37 -11.38 13.91
CA TYR A 84 -8.36 -10.50 13.33
C TYR A 84 -7.29 -11.33 12.64
N HIS A 85 -7.11 -11.10 11.33
CA HIS A 85 -6.10 -11.77 10.51
C HIS A 85 -4.79 -10.99 10.56
N THR A 86 -3.75 -11.59 11.08
CA THR A 86 -2.47 -10.94 11.36
C THR A 86 -1.53 -10.85 10.14
N GLY A 87 -1.93 -11.42 9.00
CA GLY A 87 -1.16 -11.44 7.78
C GLY A 87 -2.02 -11.34 6.52
N VAL A 88 -1.47 -11.76 5.40
CA VAL A 88 -2.21 -11.98 4.15
C VAL A 88 -2.06 -13.43 3.73
N ASP A 89 -3.13 -14.00 3.17
CA ASP A 89 -3.10 -15.35 2.60
C ASP A 89 -2.97 -15.23 1.07
N ILE A 90 -1.93 -15.87 0.52
CA ILE A 90 -1.60 -15.82 -0.90
C ILE A 90 -1.76 -17.23 -1.48
N GLY A 91 -2.81 -17.44 -2.28
CA GLY A 91 -3.13 -18.72 -2.90
C GLY A 91 -2.13 -19.07 -4.00
N MET A 92 -1.24 -20.01 -3.74
CA MET A 92 -0.25 -20.53 -4.67
C MET A 92 -0.28 -22.05 -4.69
N PRO A 93 0.09 -22.70 -5.82
CA PRO A 93 0.16 -24.16 -5.87
C PRO A 93 1.07 -24.73 -4.79
N GLU A 94 0.67 -25.88 -4.22
CA GLU A 94 1.52 -26.59 -3.27
C GLU A 94 2.87 -26.93 -3.89
N GLY A 95 3.96 -26.72 -3.12
CA GLY A 95 5.33 -26.93 -3.58
C GLY A 95 5.96 -25.71 -4.26
N THR A 96 5.21 -24.61 -4.50
CA THR A 96 5.80 -23.35 -4.96
C THR A 96 6.84 -22.86 -3.96
N GLU A 97 8.01 -22.46 -4.45
CA GLU A 97 9.10 -21.96 -3.62
C GLU A 97 8.74 -20.63 -2.97
N ILE A 98 9.07 -20.49 -1.70
CA ILE A 98 8.92 -19.27 -0.90
C ILE A 98 10.32 -18.71 -0.66
N LEU A 99 10.48 -17.43 -0.99
CA LEU A 99 11.74 -16.70 -0.86
C LEU A 99 11.77 -15.88 0.43
N ALA A 100 12.94 -15.76 1.04
CA ALA A 100 13.15 -14.82 2.13
C ALA A 100 12.91 -13.39 1.66
N GLY A 101 12.05 -12.66 2.36
CA GLY A 101 11.70 -11.29 2.01
C GLY A 101 12.75 -10.25 2.40
N HIS A 102 13.63 -10.57 3.33
CA HIS A 102 14.72 -9.71 3.78
C HIS A 102 15.91 -10.52 4.31
N ASP A 103 17.03 -9.85 4.47
CA ASP A 103 18.22 -10.38 5.12
C ASP A 103 17.93 -10.58 6.62
N GLY A 104 18.42 -11.66 7.21
CA GLY A 104 18.26 -11.87 8.66
C GLY A 104 18.59 -13.26 9.13
N THR A 105 18.28 -13.51 10.40
CA THR A 105 18.46 -14.80 11.06
C THR A 105 17.12 -15.52 11.15
N VAL A 106 17.09 -16.79 10.81
CA VAL A 106 15.92 -17.65 11.00
C VAL A 106 15.71 -17.89 12.49
N THR A 107 14.64 -17.34 13.07
CA THR A 107 14.32 -17.52 14.50
C THR A 107 13.39 -18.70 14.77
N LEU A 108 12.64 -19.13 13.76
CA LEU A 108 11.76 -20.29 13.79
C LEU A 108 11.88 -21.06 12.47
N ALA A 109 12.06 -22.36 12.54
CA ALA A 109 11.97 -23.28 11.41
C ALA A 109 11.38 -24.62 11.90
N GLY A 110 10.05 -24.76 11.85
CA GLY A 110 9.39 -25.93 12.41
C GLY A 110 7.88 -25.82 12.50
N ASN A 111 7.26 -26.74 13.23
CA ASN A 111 5.83 -26.73 13.46
C ASN A 111 5.45 -25.67 14.52
N ALA A 112 4.55 -24.77 14.16
CA ALA A 112 3.99 -23.75 15.04
C ALA A 112 2.46 -23.90 15.08
N SER A 113 1.90 -23.86 16.29
CA SER A 113 0.44 -24.04 16.48
C SER A 113 -0.36 -23.08 15.59
N GLY A 114 -1.32 -23.63 14.85
CA GLY A 114 -2.14 -22.87 13.92
C GLY A 114 -1.47 -22.64 12.55
N TYR A 115 -0.21 -22.23 12.51
CA TYR A 115 0.55 -21.98 11.28
C TYR A 115 1.01 -23.26 10.54
N GLY A 116 0.95 -24.44 11.23
CA GLY A 116 1.56 -25.66 10.69
C GLY A 116 3.08 -25.52 10.58
N LEU A 117 3.68 -25.96 9.50
CA LEU A 117 5.09 -25.71 9.24
C LEU A 117 5.30 -24.22 8.92
N CYS A 118 6.16 -23.59 9.70
CA CYS A 118 6.38 -22.15 9.66
C CYS A 118 7.86 -21.81 9.72
N VAL A 119 8.26 -20.79 8.97
CA VAL A 119 9.55 -20.13 9.07
C VAL A 119 9.32 -18.73 9.59
N ALA A 120 10.15 -18.25 10.52
CA ALA A 120 10.24 -16.85 10.90
C ALA A 120 11.66 -16.35 10.73
N ILE A 121 11.82 -15.16 10.17
CA ILE A 121 13.11 -14.50 9.95
C ILE A 121 13.07 -13.18 10.68
N GLU A 122 14.12 -12.88 11.44
CA GLU A 122 14.33 -11.62 12.11
C GLU A 122 15.56 -10.91 11.52
N GLY A 123 15.40 -9.64 11.20
CA GLY A 123 16.43 -8.79 10.64
C GLY A 123 16.26 -7.35 11.07
N GLU A 124 17.08 -6.49 10.52
CA GLU A 124 16.99 -5.06 10.75
C GLU A 124 16.02 -4.42 9.74
N ALA A 125 15.07 -3.62 10.24
CA ALA A 125 14.29 -2.69 9.44
C ALA A 125 15.12 -1.42 9.19
N TYR A 126 14.50 -0.25 9.26
CA TYR A 126 15.23 1.02 9.19
C TYR A 126 15.48 1.58 10.61
N GLU A 127 16.50 2.39 10.78
CA GLU A 127 16.82 3.13 12.01
C GLU A 127 16.91 2.26 13.29
N GLY A 128 17.31 1.00 13.15
CA GLY A 128 17.51 0.09 14.28
C GLY A 128 16.24 -0.61 14.77
N HIS A 129 15.12 -0.48 14.06
CA HIS A 129 13.92 -1.28 14.32
C HIS A 129 14.10 -2.73 13.89
N THR A 130 13.46 -3.66 14.60
CA THR A 130 13.48 -5.08 14.27
C THR A 130 12.37 -5.42 13.28
N LEU A 131 12.74 -5.98 12.12
CA LEU A 131 11.81 -6.55 11.14
C LEU A 131 11.68 -8.04 11.35
N THR A 132 10.47 -8.54 11.51
CA THR A 132 10.19 -9.97 11.52
C THR A 132 9.20 -10.33 10.43
N THR A 133 9.51 -11.37 9.64
CA THR A 133 8.55 -11.96 8.72
C THR A 133 8.27 -13.40 9.10
N LYS A 134 6.99 -13.84 8.93
CA LYS A 134 6.60 -15.23 9.14
C LYS A 134 5.93 -15.79 7.91
N TYR A 135 6.25 -17.05 7.62
CA TYR A 135 5.83 -17.80 6.46
C TYR A 135 5.15 -19.08 6.91
N GLY A 136 3.81 -19.06 6.99
CA GLY A 136 3.01 -20.15 7.51
C GLY A 136 2.46 -21.09 6.46
N HIS A 137 1.91 -22.21 6.91
CA HIS A 137 1.25 -23.28 6.16
C HIS A 137 2.15 -24.01 5.15
N CYS A 138 3.48 -23.95 5.36
CA CYS A 138 4.45 -24.58 4.46
C CYS A 138 4.25 -26.10 4.34
N SER A 139 4.58 -26.68 3.17
CA SER A 139 4.68 -28.12 2.97
C SER A 139 6.07 -28.65 3.34
N GLN A 140 7.09 -27.82 3.15
CA GLN A 140 8.48 -28.15 3.44
C GLN A 140 9.24 -26.89 3.89
N ILE A 141 10.11 -27.07 4.88
CA ILE A 141 11.09 -26.07 5.34
C ILE A 141 12.46 -26.45 4.81
N LEU A 142 13.20 -25.50 4.27
CA LEU A 142 14.51 -25.69 3.62
C LEU A 142 15.66 -25.05 4.39
N VAL A 143 15.36 -24.40 5.51
CA VAL A 143 16.32 -23.70 6.39
C VAL A 143 16.20 -24.20 7.82
N SER A 144 17.14 -23.82 8.67
CA SER A 144 17.16 -24.20 10.10
C SER A 144 17.18 -22.97 10.99
N ALA A 145 16.64 -23.08 12.20
CA ALA A 145 16.75 -22.02 13.20
C ALA A 145 18.22 -21.69 13.50
N GLY A 146 18.54 -20.39 13.58
CA GLY A 146 19.89 -19.87 13.71
C GLY A 146 20.63 -19.67 12.38
N GLN A 147 20.04 -20.07 11.23
CA GLN A 147 20.65 -19.88 9.93
C GLN A 147 20.49 -18.42 9.49
N GLU A 148 21.59 -17.83 8.98
CA GLU A 148 21.57 -16.56 8.26
C GLU A 148 21.04 -16.76 6.83
N VAL A 149 20.13 -15.91 6.41
CA VAL A 149 19.55 -15.91 5.05
C VAL A 149 19.62 -14.52 4.44
N LYS A 150 19.64 -14.49 3.12
CA LYS A 150 19.55 -13.26 2.32
C LYS A 150 18.21 -13.16 1.64
N ALA A 151 17.77 -11.93 1.40
CA ALA A 151 16.58 -11.68 0.60
C ALA A 151 16.70 -12.39 -0.76
N GLY A 152 15.69 -13.21 -1.09
CA GLY A 152 15.65 -14.04 -2.28
C GLY A 152 16.14 -15.47 -2.11
N ASP A 153 16.71 -15.85 -0.97
CA ASP A 153 17.02 -17.25 -0.68
C ASP A 153 15.74 -18.09 -0.57
N VAL A 154 15.76 -19.31 -1.12
CA VAL A 154 14.62 -20.25 -0.99
C VAL A 154 14.60 -20.82 0.44
N ILE A 155 13.55 -20.52 1.20
CA ILE A 155 13.44 -20.88 2.62
C ILE A 155 12.43 -21.99 2.91
N ALA A 156 11.39 -22.10 2.08
CA ALA A 156 10.30 -23.06 2.28
C ALA A 156 9.55 -23.29 0.97
N LYS A 157 8.53 -24.17 1.03
CA LYS A 157 7.58 -24.39 -0.06
C LYS A 157 6.15 -24.23 0.44
N VAL A 158 5.30 -23.64 -0.39
CA VAL A 158 3.86 -23.49 -0.13
C VAL A 158 3.23 -24.85 0.15
N GLY A 159 2.33 -24.87 1.10
CA GLY A 159 1.62 -26.08 1.49
C GLY A 159 0.21 -25.79 2.03
N ASN A 160 -0.30 -26.74 2.81
CA ASN A 160 -1.63 -26.70 3.41
C ASN A 160 -1.60 -27.29 4.83
N THR A 161 -0.52 -27.03 5.59
CA THR A 161 -0.35 -27.53 6.95
C THR A 161 -0.95 -26.60 8.00
N GLY A 162 -1.29 -27.12 9.18
CA GLY A 162 -1.91 -26.32 10.25
C GLY A 162 -3.39 -26.00 9.99
N ASN A 163 -3.84 -24.82 10.43
CA ASN A 163 -5.22 -24.35 10.25
C ASN A 163 -5.40 -23.73 8.87
N SER A 164 -5.46 -24.54 7.84
CA SER A 164 -5.56 -24.14 6.45
C SER A 164 -6.65 -24.93 5.73
N THR A 165 -7.33 -24.28 4.78
CA THR A 165 -8.42 -24.87 3.97
C THR A 165 -7.99 -25.24 2.55
N GLY A 166 -6.79 -24.84 2.15
CA GLY A 166 -6.24 -25.10 0.81
C GLY A 166 -4.82 -24.56 0.68
N PRO A 167 -4.07 -24.92 -0.37
CA PRO A 167 -2.69 -24.48 -0.54
C PRO A 167 -2.55 -22.97 -0.61
N HIS A 168 -1.81 -22.37 0.30
CA HIS A 168 -1.49 -20.95 0.32
C HIS A 168 -0.28 -20.65 1.22
N LEU A 169 0.32 -19.49 1.05
CA LEU A 169 1.25 -18.88 2.00
C LEU A 169 0.48 -17.92 2.90
N HIS A 170 0.57 -18.10 4.21
CA HIS A 170 0.23 -17.06 5.18
C HIS A 170 1.48 -16.24 5.47
N LEU A 171 1.49 -14.97 5.02
CA LEU A 171 2.60 -14.03 5.19
C LEU A 171 2.27 -13.01 6.25
N GLU A 172 3.11 -12.91 7.30
CA GLU A 172 3.06 -11.84 8.30
C GLU A 172 4.29 -10.95 8.21
N VAL A 173 4.11 -9.68 8.49
CA VAL A 173 5.16 -8.67 8.67
C VAL A 173 4.98 -8.01 10.02
N LEU A 174 6.04 -7.97 10.81
CA LEU A 174 6.06 -7.31 12.10
C LEU A 174 7.25 -6.34 12.17
N VAL A 175 7.03 -5.19 12.77
CA VAL A 175 8.11 -4.26 13.19
C VAL A 175 8.02 -4.09 14.68
N ASP A 176 9.12 -4.34 15.39
CA ASP A 176 9.19 -4.35 16.86
C ASP A 176 8.09 -5.20 17.53
N GLY A 177 7.74 -6.32 16.91
CA GLY A 177 6.72 -7.24 17.38
C GLY A 177 5.27 -6.81 17.10
N GLN A 178 5.04 -5.67 16.44
CA GLN A 178 3.71 -5.22 16.04
C GLN A 178 3.36 -5.70 14.64
N TYR A 179 2.20 -6.34 14.47
CA TYR A 179 1.72 -6.80 13.19
C TYR A 179 1.35 -5.64 12.28
N LEU A 180 1.84 -5.66 11.07
CA LEU A 180 1.59 -4.68 10.03
C LEU A 180 0.98 -5.35 8.80
N ASN A 181 0.24 -4.59 8.00
CA ASN A 181 -0.37 -5.12 6.78
C ASN A 181 0.71 -5.40 5.72
N PRO A 182 0.97 -6.68 5.36
CA PRO A 182 2.02 -7.03 4.41
C PRO A 182 1.90 -6.34 3.06
N LEU A 183 0.70 -5.97 2.61
CA LEU A 183 0.49 -5.29 1.33
C LEU A 183 1.12 -3.89 1.27
N TYR A 184 1.44 -3.29 2.42
CA TYR A 184 2.10 -1.99 2.49
C TYR A 184 3.62 -2.10 2.63
N PHE A 185 4.12 -3.26 3.09
CA PHE A 185 5.54 -3.46 3.41
C PHE A 185 6.26 -4.42 2.47
N ALA A 186 5.51 -5.30 1.78
CA ALA A 186 6.09 -6.27 0.86
C ALA A 186 5.96 -5.83 -0.60
N ASP A 187 7.03 -6.05 -1.37
CA ASP A 187 6.99 -5.97 -2.82
C ASP A 187 6.12 -7.09 -3.37
N THR A 188 5.00 -6.73 -3.96
CA THR A 188 4.04 -7.68 -4.55
C THR A 188 4.43 -8.16 -5.93
N GLY A 189 5.48 -7.57 -6.53
CA GLY A 189 5.84 -7.80 -7.93
C GLY A 189 4.86 -7.16 -8.91
N ASP A 190 3.94 -6.35 -8.43
CA ASP A 190 3.04 -5.59 -9.28
C ASP A 190 3.80 -4.42 -9.89
N THR A 191 4.11 -4.57 -11.19
CA THR A 191 4.73 -3.53 -12.01
C THR A 191 3.72 -2.77 -12.86
N SER A 192 2.42 -3.01 -12.65
CA SER A 192 1.40 -2.22 -13.32
C SER A 192 1.65 -0.75 -12.97
N GLU A 193 1.98 0.02 -13.98
CA GLU A 193 1.98 1.47 -13.86
C GLU A 193 0.55 1.83 -13.44
N ARG A 194 0.40 2.30 -12.21
CA ARG A 194 -0.79 3.06 -11.89
C ARG A 194 -0.72 4.26 -12.83
N HIS A 195 -1.47 4.23 -13.90
CA HIS A 195 -1.69 5.44 -14.67
C HIS A 195 -2.35 6.42 -13.70
N LEU A 196 -1.51 7.27 -13.12
CA LEU A 196 -2.04 8.55 -12.65
C LEU A 196 -2.69 9.14 -13.89
N PRO A 197 -3.97 9.49 -13.86
CA PRO A 197 -4.61 10.11 -15.02
C PRO A 197 -3.70 11.24 -15.48
N GLU A 198 -3.36 11.25 -16.77
CA GLU A 198 -2.59 12.34 -17.34
C GLU A 198 -3.34 13.62 -16.97
N VAL A 199 -2.68 14.47 -16.20
CA VAL A 199 -3.21 15.81 -15.91
C VAL A 199 -3.19 16.52 -17.25
N GLY A 200 -4.32 16.41 -17.97
CA GLY A 200 -4.48 17.03 -19.26
C GLY A 200 -4.19 18.51 -19.14
N SER A 201 -3.23 19.01 -19.89
CA SER A 201 -2.89 20.40 -19.97
C SER A 201 -4.12 21.16 -20.51
N GLY A 202 -4.87 21.78 -19.60
CA GLY A 202 -5.86 22.80 -19.98
C GLY A 202 -7.31 22.34 -20.09
N GLY A 203 -7.88 21.85 -19.01
CA GLY A 203 -9.33 21.73 -18.88
C GLY A 203 -9.76 22.12 -17.48
N THR A 204 -10.68 23.06 -17.38
CA THR A 204 -11.52 23.27 -16.20
C THR A 204 -12.48 22.08 -16.13
N GLY A 205 -12.03 20.92 -15.65
CA GLY A 205 -12.86 19.74 -15.60
C GLY A 205 -12.16 18.60 -14.84
N ASN A 206 -12.84 18.08 -13.91
CA ASN A 206 -12.68 16.80 -13.20
C ASN A 206 -11.24 16.28 -13.05
N TYR A 207 -10.69 16.50 -11.88
CA TYR A 207 -9.34 16.08 -11.49
C TYR A 207 -9.16 14.57 -11.35
N PHE A 208 -10.21 13.76 -11.54
CA PHE A 208 -10.18 12.30 -11.40
C PHE A 208 -11.09 11.66 -12.44
N ASP A 209 -10.48 11.15 -13.51
CA ASP A 209 -11.12 10.17 -14.38
C ASP A 209 -10.83 8.79 -13.72
N TYR A 210 -11.74 8.34 -12.88
CA TYR A 210 -11.71 6.99 -12.34
C TYR A 210 -12.70 6.15 -13.14
N ASP A 211 -12.17 5.12 -13.74
CA ASP A 211 -12.95 4.17 -14.54
C ASP A 211 -13.79 3.30 -13.59
N ILE A 212 -15.03 3.73 -13.32
CA ILE A 212 -15.98 2.92 -12.57
C ILE A 212 -16.57 1.90 -13.52
N PRO A 213 -16.45 0.59 -13.24
CA PRO A 213 -17.09 -0.42 -14.05
C PRO A 213 -18.60 -0.14 -14.20
N PRO A 214 -19.16 -0.19 -15.43
CA PRO A 214 -20.58 0.09 -15.66
C PRO A 214 -21.54 -0.74 -14.81
N GLU A 215 -21.14 -1.99 -14.48
CA GLU A 215 -21.89 -2.90 -13.60
C GLU A 215 -21.96 -2.39 -12.16
N ALA A 216 -20.95 -1.66 -11.67
CA ALA A 216 -20.99 -1.07 -10.34
C ALA A 216 -21.96 0.11 -10.28
N LEU A 217 -22.09 0.88 -11.36
CA LEU A 217 -23.07 1.97 -11.47
C LEU A 217 -24.50 1.47 -11.66
N ALA A 218 -24.72 0.19 -11.95
CA ALA A 218 -26.03 -0.43 -11.98
C ALA A 218 -26.63 -0.62 -10.57
N ASP A 219 -25.81 -0.56 -9.52
CA ASP A 219 -26.28 -0.50 -8.12
C ASP A 219 -26.70 0.93 -7.80
N GLU A 220 -28.01 1.14 -7.54
CA GLU A 220 -28.57 2.46 -7.28
C GLU A 220 -27.96 3.14 -6.04
N GLN A 221 -27.62 2.38 -5.01
CA GLN A 221 -27.01 2.92 -3.79
C GLN A 221 -25.57 3.35 -4.05
N PHE A 222 -24.81 2.53 -4.78
CA PHE A 222 -23.45 2.89 -5.16
C PHE A 222 -23.42 4.10 -6.10
N ALA A 223 -24.32 4.18 -7.08
CA ALA A 223 -24.44 5.32 -7.97
C ALA A 223 -24.79 6.62 -7.21
N ALA A 224 -25.71 6.55 -6.24
CA ALA A 224 -26.06 7.67 -5.39
C ALA A 224 -24.89 8.13 -4.51
N MET A 225 -24.14 7.19 -3.94
CA MET A 225 -22.93 7.47 -3.16
C MET A 225 -21.85 8.16 -4.01
N MET A 226 -21.62 7.69 -5.22
CA MET A 226 -20.65 8.31 -6.13
C MET A 226 -21.08 9.70 -6.56
N ALA A 227 -22.36 9.91 -6.89
CA ALA A 227 -22.90 11.22 -7.23
C ALA A 227 -22.82 12.23 -6.06
N GLU A 228 -22.96 11.76 -4.82
CA GLU A 228 -22.73 12.60 -3.63
C GLU A 228 -21.25 12.94 -3.47
N ALA A 229 -20.38 11.96 -3.61
CA ALA A 229 -18.92 12.14 -3.49
C ALA A 229 -18.38 13.15 -4.50
N GLU A 230 -18.82 13.10 -5.74
CA GLU A 230 -18.36 13.99 -6.82
C GLU A 230 -18.61 15.48 -6.55
N LYS A 231 -19.62 15.82 -5.76
CA LYS A 231 -19.93 17.23 -5.43
C LYS A 231 -18.81 17.94 -4.69
N TYR A 232 -17.93 17.20 -4.03
CA TYR A 232 -16.89 17.73 -3.14
C TYR A 232 -15.48 17.51 -3.68
N LEU A 233 -15.35 17.10 -4.93
CA LEU A 233 -14.05 17.00 -5.60
C LEU A 233 -13.37 18.38 -5.65
N GLY A 234 -12.10 18.43 -5.28
CA GLY A 234 -11.32 19.66 -5.22
C GLY A 234 -11.45 20.46 -3.93
N TYR A 235 -12.23 20.02 -2.96
CA TYR A 235 -12.22 20.60 -1.62
C TYR A 235 -10.84 20.40 -0.97
N PRO A 236 -10.30 21.43 -0.29
CA PRO A 236 -9.02 21.31 0.39
C PRO A 236 -9.12 20.33 1.55
N TYR A 237 -8.04 19.58 1.77
CA TYR A 237 -7.95 18.73 2.95
C TYR A 237 -7.80 19.57 4.21
N VAL A 238 -8.66 19.36 5.19
CA VAL A 238 -8.62 20.03 6.50
C VAL A 238 -8.75 18.99 7.61
N TRP A 239 -7.73 18.85 8.45
CA TRP A 239 -7.73 17.90 9.56
C TRP A 239 -8.92 18.14 10.50
N GLY A 240 -9.69 17.08 10.78
CA GLY A 240 -10.91 17.16 11.58
C GLY A 240 -12.09 17.79 10.85
N GLY A 241 -11.95 18.11 9.57
CA GLY A 241 -13.05 18.60 8.74
C GLY A 241 -14.01 17.48 8.39
N ALA A 242 -15.32 17.71 8.54
CA ALA A 242 -16.35 16.68 8.37
C ALA A 242 -17.59 17.17 7.61
N SER A 243 -17.53 18.31 6.96
CA SER A 243 -18.66 18.89 6.25
C SER A 243 -18.21 19.85 5.14
N PRO A 244 -19.05 20.19 4.15
CA PRO A 244 -18.71 21.18 3.12
C PRO A 244 -18.33 22.56 3.67
N SER A 245 -18.82 22.92 4.85
CA SER A 245 -18.51 24.23 5.48
C SER A 245 -17.15 24.25 6.18
N THR A 246 -16.65 23.10 6.58
CA THR A 246 -15.36 22.95 7.27
C THR A 246 -14.28 22.37 6.36
N SER A 247 -14.66 21.99 5.13
CA SER A 247 -13.91 21.06 4.30
C SER A 247 -13.78 19.66 4.95
N PHE A 248 -12.93 18.80 4.44
CA PHE A 248 -12.92 17.39 4.83
C PHE A 248 -11.51 16.89 5.16
N ASP A 249 -11.42 16.01 6.16
CA ASP A 249 -10.39 14.98 6.18
C ASP A 249 -10.93 13.70 5.51
N CYS A 250 -10.10 12.66 5.39
CA CYS A 250 -10.51 11.43 4.70
C CYS A 250 -11.68 10.71 5.39
N SER A 251 -11.75 10.75 6.72
CA SER A 251 -12.82 10.12 7.50
C SER A 251 -14.10 10.94 7.48
N GLY A 252 -13.96 12.25 7.58
CA GLY A 252 -15.08 13.20 7.48
C GLY A 252 -15.73 13.18 6.11
N TYR A 253 -14.94 13.12 5.04
CA TYR A 253 -15.45 12.99 3.67
C TYR A 253 -16.25 11.71 3.47
N VAL A 254 -15.70 10.56 3.82
CA VAL A 254 -16.39 9.27 3.67
C VAL A 254 -17.67 9.24 4.51
N SER A 255 -17.61 9.70 5.77
CA SER A 255 -18.78 9.74 6.64
C SER A 255 -19.86 10.67 6.11
N TRP A 256 -19.47 11.83 5.58
CA TRP A 256 -20.40 12.77 4.97
C TRP A 256 -21.13 12.17 3.76
N VAL A 257 -20.37 11.59 2.84
CA VAL A 257 -20.90 10.96 1.62
C VAL A 257 -21.90 9.85 1.98
N ILE A 258 -21.54 8.93 2.87
CA ILE A 258 -22.42 7.82 3.30
C ILE A 258 -23.71 8.35 3.94
N ASN A 259 -23.63 9.40 4.74
CA ASN A 259 -24.79 9.95 5.45
C ASN A 259 -25.71 10.83 4.58
N ASN A 260 -25.27 11.22 3.38
CA ASN A 260 -25.99 12.16 2.51
C ASN A 260 -26.32 11.60 1.12
N CYS A 261 -25.97 10.35 0.83
CA CYS A 261 -26.25 9.73 -0.47
C CYS A 261 -27.64 9.06 -0.59
N GLY A 262 -28.49 9.14 0.43
CA GLY A 262 -29.87 8.63 0.39
C GLY A 262 -30.29 7.88 1.62
#